data_a8b0b063c653b96378fbe640d790c3db
#
_entry.id   a8b0b063c653b96378fbe640d790c3db
#
_cell.length_a   1.000
_cell.length_b   1.000
_cell.length_c   1.000
_cell.angle_alpha   90.00
_cell.angle_beta   90.00
_cell.angle_gamma   90.00
#
_symmetry.space_group_name_H-M   'P 1'
#
loop_
_entity.id
_entity.type
_entity.pdbx_description
1 polymer ?
#
loop_
_entity_poly.entity_id
_entity_poly.type
_entity_poly.pdbx_seq_one_letter_code
_entity_poly.pdbx_strand_id
1 'polypeptide(L)'
;MPNYLLQNPDDARAKRLYAVTLAEVGRKEEAITEGAAALELAPGDSLMLYNGACLYAQLGEKKKAISTLREAIDAGVTNFQWMMNDPDLYSLHDDLEFLELAKDR
;
A
#
# COMPACT_ATOMS: atom_id res chain seq x y z
N MET A 1 -7.88 -15.02 -11.98
CA MET A 1 -7.80 -14.92 -10.51
C MET A 1 -7.33 -16.26 -9.95
N PRO A 2 -6.40 -16.25 -8.98
CA PRO A 2 -5.93 -17.51 -8.38
C PRO A 2 -7.07 -18.30 -7.75
N ASN A 3 -6.96 -19.64 -7.81
CA ASN A 3 -7.98 -20.54 -7.27
C ASN A 3 -8.27 -20.27 -5.79
N TYR A 4 -7.21 -19.97 -5.01
CA TYR A 4 -7.37 -19.67 -3.59
C TYR A 4 -8.34 -18.50 -3.38
N LEU A 5 -8.20 -17.42 -4.14
CA LEU A 5 -9.06 -16.23 -3.99
C LEU A 5 -10.50 -16.47 -4.46
N LEU A 6 -10.69 -17.37 -5.42
CA LEU A 6 -12.05 -17.75 -5.82
C LEU A 6 -12.80 -18.44 -4.67
N GLN A 7 -12.09 -19.19 -3.84
CA GLN A 7 -12.66 -19.87 -2.69
C GLN A 7 -12.62 -19.04 -1.42
N ASN A 8 -11.72 -18.04 -1.36
CA ASN A 8 -11.51 -17.21 -0.19
C ASN A 8 -11.47 -15.72 -0.58
N PRO A 9 -12.58 -15.20 -1.12
CA PRO A 9 -12.58 -13.82 -1.65
C PRO A 9 -12.40 -12.75 -0.58
N ASP A 10 -12.60 -13.10 0.70
CA ASP A 10 -12.47 -12.16 1.82
C ASP A 10 -11.08 -12.18 2.46
N ASP A 11 -10.13 -12.92 1.91
CA ASP A 11 -8.78 -12.97 2.45
C ASP A 11 -8.00 -11.73 1.97
N ALA A 12 -7.96 -10.72 2.82
CA ALA A 12 -7.33 -9.43 2.49
C ALA A 12 -5.85 -9.57 2.17
N ARG A 13 -5.13 -10.38 2.93
CA ARG A 13 -3.70 -10.58 2.72
C ARG A 13 -3.42 -11.25 1.37
N ALA A 14 -4.18 -12.30 1.05
CA ALA A 14 -4.00 -12.99 -0.22
C ALA A 14 -4.34 -12.08 -1.39
N LYS A 15 -5.37 -11.25 -1.25
CA LYS A 15 -5.78 -10.30 -2.28
C LYS A 15 -4.68 -9.24 -2.49
N ARG A 16 -4.07 -8.76 -1.42
CA ARG A 16 -2.95 -7.83 -1.50
C ARG A 16 -1.75 -8.46 -2.22
N LEU A 17 -1.41 -9.70 -1.88
CA LEU A 17 -0.31 -10.41 -2.52
C LEU A 17 -0.57 -10.62 -4.01
N TYR A 18 -1.82 -10.90 -4.37
CA TYR A 18 -2.20 -11.01 -5.78
C TYR A 18 -2.01 -9.65 -6.50
N ALA A 19 -2.39 -8.56 -5.84
CA ALA A 19 -2.18 -7.21 -6.39
C ALA A 19 -0.69 -6.93 -6.65
N VAL A 20 0.18 -7.34 -5.72
CA VAL A 20 1.63 -7.19 -5.90
C VAL A 20 2.12 -7.98 -7.13
N THR A 21 1.63 -9.20 -7.28
CA THR A 21 1.98 -10.04 -8.43
C THR A 21 1.53 -9.38 -9.75
N LEU A 22 0.33 -8.83 -9.77
CA LEU A 22 -0.18 -8.11 -10.95
C LEU A 22 0.69 -6.91 -11.28
N ALA A 23 1.15 -6.18 -10.27
CA ALA A 23 2.04 -5.04 -10.47
C ALA A 23 3.38 -5.49 -11.06
N GLU A 24 3.91 -6.60 -10.57
CA GLU A 24 5.20 -7.14 -11.05
C GLU A 24 5.15 -7.55 -12.52
N VAL A 25 4.00 -8.04 -12.99
CA VAL A 25 3.85 -8.45 -14.39
C VAL A 25 3.31 -7.32 -15.27
N GLY A 26 3.22 -6.09 -14.75
CA GLY A 26 2.85 -4.92 -15.53
C GLY A 26 1.35 -4.70 -15.72
N ARG A 27 0.51 -5.39 -14.97
CA ARG A 27 -0.95 -5.24 -15.05
C ARG A 27 -1.42 -4.20 -14.04
N LYS A 28 -1.05 -2.96 -14.27
CA LYS A 28 -1.20 -1.85 -13.32
C LYS A 28 -2.65 -1.64 -12.89
N GLU A 29 -3.58 -1.55 -13.85
CA GLU A 29 -4.97 -1.24 -13.52
C GLU A 29 -5.61 -2.33 -12.66
N GLU A 30 -5.32 -3.58 -12.98
CA GLU A 30 -5.81 -4.70 -12.18
C GLU A 30 -5.18 -4.70 -10.79
N ALA A 31 -3.89 -4.36 -10.69
CA ALA A 31 -3.20 -4.25 -9.40
C ALA A 31 -3.84 -3.19 -8.52
N ILE A 32 -4.19 -2.04 -9.08
CA ILE A 32 -4.85 -0.96 -8.34
C ILE A 32 -6.21 -1.44 -7.83
N THR A 33 -6.99 -2.09 -8.69
CA THR A 33 -8.33 -2.58 -8.33
C THR A 33 -8.26 -3.61 -7.20
N GLU A 34 -7.37 -4.59 -7.32
CA GLU A 34 -7.23 -5.64 -6.31
C GLU A 34 -6.64 -5.10 -5.00
N GLY A 35 -5.69 -4.15 -5.10
CA GLY A 35 -5.13 -3.50 -3.93
C GLY A 35 -6.18 -2.73 -3.14
N ALA A 36 -7.01 -1.97 -3.83
CA ALA A 36 -8.08 -1.21 -3.18
C ALA A 36 -9.09 -2.15 -2.51
N ALA A 37 -9.44 -3.25 -3.19
CA ALA A 37 -10.36 -4.23 -2.62
C ALA A 37 -9.78 -4.89 -1.37
N ALA A 38 -8.46 -5.16 -1.35
CA ALA A 38 -7.79 -5.72 -0.18
C ALA A 38 -7.89 -4.77 1.01
N LEU A 39 -7.68 -3.48 0.78
CA LEU A 39 -7.76 -2.48 1.85
C LEU A 39 -9.18 -2.38 2.42
N GLU A 40 -10.19 -2.51 1.59
CA GLU A 40 -11.59 -2.48 2.04
C GLU A 40 -11.93 -3.67 2.94
N LEU A 41 -11.25 -4.80 2.76
CA LEU A 41 -11.48 -5.99 3.58
C LEU A 41 -10.82 -5.90 4.96
N ALA A 42 -9.90 -4.96 5.17
CA ALA A 42 -9.17 -4.82 6.43
C ALA A 42 -9.11 -3.35 6.87
N PRO A 43 -10.27 -2.70 7.08
CA PRO A 43 -10.29 -1.29 7.43
C PRO A 43 -9.59 -1.04 8.77
N GLY A 44 -8.75 -0.01 8.81
CA GLY A 44 -8.03 0.35 10.02
C GLY A 44 -6.83 -0.54 10.36
N ASP A 45 -6.51 -1.50 9.53
CA ASP A 45 -5.35 -2.36 9.74
C ASP A 45 -4.08 -1.61 9.29
N SER A 46 -3.26 -1.20 10.26
CA SER A 46 -2.10 -0.36 9.99
C SER A 46 -1.08 -1.02 9.05
N LEU A 47 -0.86 -2.32 9.19
CA LEU A 47 0.09 -3.03 8.33
C LEU A 47 -0.43 -3.13 6.89
N MET A 48 -1.72 -3.44 6.73
CA MET A 48 -2.33 -3.50 5.40
C MET A 48 -2.28 -2.13 4.72
N LEU A 49 -2.56 -1.07 5.48
CA LEU A 49 -2.50 0.29 4.95
C LEU A 49 -1.07 0.66 4.53
N TYR A 50 -0.09 0.33 5.36
CA TYR A 50 1.31 0.61 5.01
C TYR A 50 1.72 -0.13 3.74
N ASN A 51 1.41 -1.41 3.67
CA ASN A 51 1.74 -2.22 2.49
C ASN A 51 0.99 -1.75 1.24
N GLY A 52 -0.25 -1.27 1.41
CA GLY A 52 -1.02 -0.67 0.33
C GLY A 52 -0.38 0.60 -0.19
N ALA A 53 0.12 1.44 0.71
CA ALA A 53 0.84 2.66 0.32
C ALA A 53 2.10 2.31 -0.49
N CYS A 54 2.84 1.28 -0.08
CA CYS A 54 4.01 0.82 -0.82
C CYS A 54 3.63 0.36 -2.23
N LEU A 55 2.55 -0.39 -2.36
CA LEU A 55 2.06 -0.85 -3.66
C LEU A 55 1.74 0.33 -4.57
N TYR A 56 0.99 1.30 -4.07
CA TYR A 56 0.65 2.49 -4.85
C TYR A 56 1.89 3.29 -5.25
N ALA A 57 2.87 3.41 -4.35
CA ALA A 57 4.12 4.11 -4.65
C ALA A 57 4.86 3.42 -5.80
N GLN A 58 4.94 2.09 -5.78
CA GLN A 58 5.58 1.32 -6.83
C GLN A 58 4.86 1.45 -8.17
N LEU A 59 3.54 1.63 -8.12
CA LEU A 59 2.74 1.80 -9.33
C LEU A 59 2.75 3.24 -9.86
N GLY A 60 3.44 4.16 -9.18
CA GLY A 60 3.48 5.57 -9.58
C GLY A 60 2.26 6.36 -9.19
N GLU A 61 1.38 5.79 -8.35
CA GLU A 61 0.17 6.44 -7.87
C GLU A 61 0.48 7.21 -6.59
N LYS A 62 1.20 8.33 -6.73
CA LYS A 62 1.74 9.08 -5.60
C LYS A 62 0.65 9.59 -4.66
N LYS A 63 -0.44 10.14 -5.20
CA LYS A 63 -1.52 10.68 -4.36
C LYS A 63 -2.18 9.59 -3.53
N LYS A 64 -2.45 8.44 -4.15
CA LYS A 64 -3.03 7.30 -3.44
C LYS A 64 -2.06 6.76 -2.39
N ALA A 65 -0.77 6.71 -2.71
CA ALA A 65 0.26 6.24 -1.79
C ALA A 65 0.33 7.13 -0.56
N ILE A 66 0.34 8.44 -0.73
CA ILE A 66 0.44 9.40 0.37
C ILE A 66 -0.83 9.36 1.23
N SER A 67 -1.99 9.34 0.59
CA SER A 67 -3.27 9.26 1.30
C SER A 67 -3.36 7.99 2.15
N THR A 68 -2.97 6.85 1.58
CA THR A 68 -2.99 5.57 2.28
C THR A 68 -1.96 5.53 3.40
N LEU A 69 -0.77 6.12 3.17
CA LEU A 69 0.26 6.21 4.20
C LEU A 69 -0.21 7.06 5.39
N ARG A 70 -0.94 8.15 5.12
CA ARG A 70 -1.53 8.97 6.18
C ARG A 70 -2.50 8.13 7.02
N GLU A 71 -3.34 7.34 6.37
CA GLU A 71 -4.25 6.45 7.08
C GLU A 71 -3.50 5.41 7.92
N ALA A 72 -2.38 4.88 7.40
CA ALA A 72 -1.55 3.93 8.14
C ALA A 72 -0.98 4.57 9.40
N ILE A 73 -0.50 5.79 9.31
CA ILE A 73 0.02 6.54 10.45
C ILE A 73 -1.09 6.78 11.48
N ASP A 74 -2.26 7.19 11.01
CA ASP A 74 -3.41 7.39 11.89
C ASP A 74 -3.85 6.09 12.57
N ALA A 75 -3.63 4.96 11.92
CA ALA A 75 -3.95 3.64 12.46
C ALA A 75 -2.88 3.08 13.39
N GLY A 76 -1.74 3.76 13.53
CA GLY A 76 -0.74 3.39 14.51
C GLY A 76 0.67 3.09 14.00
N VAL A 77 0.94 3.25 12.71
CA VAL A 77 2.31 3.09 12.20
C VAL A 77 3.17 4.25 12.74
N THR A 78 4.26 3.93 13.43
CA THR A 78 5.09 4.94 14.09
C THR A 78 6.57 4.87 13.73
N ASN A 79 6.98 3.92 12.89
CA ASN A 79 8.38 3.77 12.53
C ASN A 79 8.73 4.71 11.37
N PHE A 80 8.84 6.01 11.67
CA PHE A 80 9.06 7.04 10.66
C PHE A 80 10.45 6.93 10.02
N GLN A 81 11.45 6.50 10.79
CA GLN A 81 12.78 6.31 10.25
C GLN A 81 12.80 5.19 9.20
N TRP A 82 12.07 4.11 9.45
CA TRP A 82 11.94 3.04 8.49
C TRP A 82 11.29 3.53 7.20
N MET A 83 10.25 4.37 7.32
CA MET A 83 9.57 4.93 6.14
C MET A 83 10.55 5.71 5.25
N MET A 84 11.46 6.47 5.85
CA MET A 84 12.45 7.24 5.09
C MET A 84 13.48 6.36 4.39
N ASN A 85 13.67 5.14 4.87
CA ASN A 85 14.68 4.22 4.33
C ASN A 85 14.06 3.06 3.55
N ASP A 86 12.73 2.98 3.47
CA ASP A 86 12.04 1.88 2.79
C ASP A 86 12.16 2.06 1.28
N PRO A 87 12.83 1.13 0.57
CA PRO A 87 12.99 1.23 -0.88
C PRO A 87 11.66 1.33 -1.62
N ASP A 88 10.60 0.73 -1.08
CA ASP A 88 9.28 0.74 -1.70
C ASP A 88 8.68 2.14 -1.75
N LEU A 89 9.17 3.05 -0.92
CA LEU A 89 8.66 4.42 -0.85
C LEU A 89 9.61 5.44 -1.48
N TYR A 90 10.70 5.00 -2.10
CA TYR A 90 11.70 5.93 -2.67
C TYR A 90 11.11 6.86 -3.72
N SER A 91 10.10 6.44 -4.46
CA SER A 91 9.45 7.29 -5.46
C SER A 91 8.75 8.51 -4.85
N LEU A 92 8.54 8.51 -3.53
CA LEU A 92 7.88 9.60 -2.82
C LEU A 92 8.86 10.59 -2.18
N HIS A 93 10.16 10.31 -2.23
CA HIS A 93 11.17 11.08 -1.47
C HIS A 93 11.30 12.53 -1.94
N ASP A 94 10.87 12.87 -3.14
CA ASP A 94 10.88 14.24 -3.64
C ASP A 94 9.55 14.96 -3.39
N ASP A 95 8.58 14.30 -2.74
CA ASP A 95 7.28 14.87 -2.48
C ASP A 95 7.25 15.49 -1.09
N LEU A 96 6.91 16.77 -1.01
CA LEU A 96 6.90 17.52 0.25
C LEU A 96 5.88 16.95 1.23
N GLU A 97 4.75 16.49 0.74
CA GLU A 97 3.70 15.92 1.59
C GLU A 97 4.19 14.63 2.25
N PHE A 98 4.89 13.77 1.50
CA PHE A 98 5.50 12.57 2.06
C PHE A 98 6.54 12.93 3.14
N LEU A 99 7.40 13.89 2.86
CA LEU A 99 8.44 14.30 3.81
C LEU A 99 7.83 14.80 5.12
N GLU A 100 6.71 15.52 5.04
CA GLU A 100 5.99 15.96 6.24
C GLU A 100 5.40 14.78 7.03
N LEU A 101 4.83 13.80 6.33
CA LEU A 101 4.27 12.62 6.99
C LEU A 101 5.35 11.76 7.66
N ALA A 102 6.52 11.65 7.05
CA ALA A 102 7.60 10.80 7.53
C ALA A 102 8.47 11.48 8.59
N LYS A 103 8.14 12.69 8.97
CA LYS A 103 8.85 13.36 10.05
C LYS A 103 8.65 12.62 11.36
N ASP A 104 9.74 12.47 12.10
CA ASP A 104 9.69 11.92 13.45
C ASP A 104 8.89 12.88 14.34
N ARG A 105 7.89 12.36 15.00
CA ARG A 105 6.99 13.16 15.85
C ARG A 105 7.24 12.86 17.33
#